data_bb9bb59c2858d2ef6094b858b6daf11e
#
_entry.id   bb9bb59c2858d2ef6094b858b6daf11e
#
_cell.length_a   1.000
_cell.length_b   1.000
_cell.length_c   1.000
_cell.angle_alpha   90.00
_cell.angle_beta   90.00
_cell.angle_gamma   90.00
#
_symmetry.space_group_name_H-M   'P 1'
#
loop_
_entity.id
_entity.type
_entity.pdbx_description
1 polymer ?
#
loop_
_entity_poly.entity_id
_entity_poly.type
_entity_poly.pdbx_seq_one_letter_code
_entity_poly.pdbx_strand_id
1 'polypeptide(L)'
;MEDNKSLSFDQLPSAVGELLTKVNTMMTRLDDIGQRIGNAPSEDNHVLMDIREASAFVRKKVSSLYAYTSERRIPFYKRGNTLYFFKDQLIKWIEAGGSWDKPYESTQEEQADFEAHLAMLQKSKKNKPSSIKRDKDERLPNGEEWHDGQ
;
A
#
# COMPACT_ATOMS: atom_id res chain seq x y z
N MET A 1 -3.16 -41.36 -17.23
CA MET A 1 -3.31 -42.12 -18.49
C MET A 1 -3.92 -41.18 -19.49
N GLU A 2 -3.12 -40.71 -20.39
CA GLU A 2 -3.56 -39.81 -21.45
C GLU A 2 -4.26 -40.67 -22.50
N ASP A 3 -5.56 -40.51 -22.62
CA ASP A 3 -6.33 -41.04 -23.69
C ASP A 3 -5.91 -40.37 -25.00
N ASN A 4 -4.91 -40.96 -25.61
CA ASN A 4 -4.48 -40.62 -26.94
C ASN A 4 -5.56 -41.12 -27.91
N LYS A 5 -6.68 -40.42 -27.95
CA LYS A 5 -7.76 -40.66 -28.85
C LYS A 5 -7.25 -40.37 -30.25
N SER A 6 -6.90 -41.41 -30.98
CA SER A 6 -6.44 -41.31 -32.36
C SER A 6 -7.53 -40.61 -33.18
N LEU A 7 -7.30 -39.36 -33.50
CA LEU A 7 -8.17 -38.54 -34.34
C LEU A 7 -8.16 -39.12 -35.78
N SER A 8 -9.30 -39.53 -36.29
CA SER A 8 -9.45 -39.91 -37.69
C SER A 8 -9.29 -38.67 -38.57
N PHE A 9 -8.77 -38.85 -39.76
CA PHE A 9 -8.54 -37.78 -40.74
C PHE A 9 -9.81 -36.93 -41.01
N ASP A 10 -10.98 -37.57 -41.00
CA ASP A 10 -12.26 -36.90 -41.21
C ASP A 10 -12.66 -35.98 -40.03
N GLN A 11 -12.07 -36.17 -38.87
CA GLN A 11 -12.32 -35.35 -37.66
C GLN A 11 -11.37 -34.19 -37.52
N LEU A 12 -10.33 -34.07 -38.36
CA LEU A 12 -9.31 -33.01 -38.30
C LEU A 12 -9.90 -31.61 -38.43
N PRO A 13 -10.85 -31.30 -39.34
CA PRO A 13 -11.41 -29.95 -39.42
C PRO A 13 -12.15 -29.53 -38.14
N SER A 14 -12.92 -30.48 -37.55
CA SER A 14 -13.61 -30.22 -36.27
C SER A 14 -12.65 -30.08 -35.11
N ALA A 15 -11.60 -30.89 -35.05
CA ALA A 15 -10.57 -30.81 -34.03
C ALA A 15 -9.80 -29.51 -34.10
N VAL A 16 -9.49 -29.01 -35.28
CA VAL A 16 -8.83 -27.68 -35.46
C VAL A 16 -9.77 -26.57 -35.01
N GLY A 17 -11.05 -26.62 -35.30
CA GLY A 17 -12.04 -25.66 -34.84
C GLY A 17 -12.12 -25.61 -33.31
N GLU A 18 -12.16 -26.78 -32.66
CA GLU A 18 -12.14 -26.85 -31.19
C GLU A 18 -10.84 -26.28 -30.58
N LEU A 19 -9.70 -26.59 -31.19
CA LEU A 19 -8.41 -26.03 -30.75
C LEU A 19 -8.37 -24.53 -30.89
N LEU A 20 -8.85 -23.97 -31.99
CA LEU A 20 -8.92 -22.50 -32.17
C LEU A 20 -9.81 -21.85 -31.12
N THR A 21 -10.95 -22.46 -30.80
CA THR A 21 -11.86 -21.99 -29.76
C THR A 21 -11.17 -22.00 -28.37
N LYS A 22 -10.47 -23.10 -28.06
CA LYS A 22 -9.73 -23.23 -26.80
C LYS A 22 -8.60 -22.24 -26.71
N VAL A 23 -7.84 -22.03 -27.76
CA VAL A 23 -6.75 -21.03 -27.83
C VAL A 23 -7.29 -19.61 -27.64
N ASN A 24 -8.38 -19.25 -28.35
CA ASN A 24 -9.01 -17.94 -28.18
C ASN A 24 -9.53 -17.74 -26.74
N THR A 25 -10.12 -18.75 -26.13
CA THR A 25 -10.55 -18.69 -24.73
C THR A 25 -9.38 -18.53 -23.80
N MET A 26 -8.25 -19.20 -24.04
CA MET A 26 -7.02 -19.03 -23.26
C MET A 26 -6.46 -17.61 -23.41
N MET A 27 -6.41 -17.07 -24.63
CA MET A 27 -5.95 -15.70 -24.88
C MET A 27 -6.81 -14.68 -24.13
N THR A 28 -8.14 -14.82 -24.19
CA THR A 28 -9.06 -13.93 -23.45
C THR A 28 -8.85 -14.02 -21.93
N ARG A 29 -8.62 -15.21 -21.40
CA ARG A 29 -8.31 -15.38 -19.98
C ARG A 29 -6.95 -14.82 -19.59
N LEU A 30 -5.97 -14.92 -20.46
CA LEU A 30 -4.65 -14.31 -20.24
C LEU A 30 -4.73 -12.78 -20.26
N ASP A 31 -5.52 -12.20 -21.16
CA ASP A 31 -5.79 -10.76 -21.19
C ASP A 31 -6.51 -10.30 -19.93
N ASP A 32 -7.52 -11.04 -19.47
CA ASP A 32 -8.25 -10.75 -18.23
C ASP A 32 -7.32 -10.83 -17.00
N ILE A 33 -6.46 -11.83 -16.94
CA ILE A 33 -5.44 -11.97 -15.90
C ILE A 33 -4.41 -10.83 -16.02
N GLY A 34 -3.95 -10.50 -17.21
CA GLY A 34 -3.03 -9.41 -17.47
C GLY A 34 -3.58 -8.06 -17.03
N GLN A 35 -4.86 -7.79 -17.31
CA GLN A 35 -5.55 -6.59 -16.86
C GLN A 35 -5.76 -6.58 -15.35
N ARG A 36 -6.03 -7.73 -14.74
CA ARG A 36 -6.16 -7.83 -13.26
C ARG A 36 -4.81 -7.66 -12.56
N ILE A 37 -3.73 -8.15 -13.13
CA ILE A 37 -2.38 -7.99 -12.58
C ILE A 37 -1.84 -6.58 -12.88
N GLY A 38 -2.12 -6.04 -14.07
CA GLY A 38 -1.69 -4.70 -14.47
C GLY A 38 -2.50 -3.55 -13.85
N ASN A 39 -3.77 -3.81 -13.50
CA ASN A 39 -4.69 -2.87 -12.88
C ASN A 39 -5.08 -3.26 -11.44
N ALA A 40 -4.53 -4.35 -10.89
CA ALA A 40 -4.56 -4.46 -9.47
C ALA A 40 -3.68 -3.32 -8.96
N PRO A 41 -4.25 -2.24 -8.39
CA PRO A 41 -3.47 -1.48 -7.46
C PRO A 41 -3.03 -2.56 -6.48
N SER A 42 -1.75 -2.69 -6.29
CA SER A 42 -1.23 -3.39 -5.11
C SER A 42 -1.73 -2.54 -3.95
N GLU A 43 -2.99 -2.81 -3.52
CA GLU A 43 -3.68 -2.06 -2.47
C GLU A 43 -2.82 -2.03 -1.22
N ASP A 44 -1.97 -3.03 -1.07
CA ASP A 44 -0.99 -3.12 0.00
C ASP A 44 0.19 -2.13 -0.11
N ASN A 45 0.46 -1.58 -1.29
CA ASN A 45 1.59 -0.67 -1.47
C ASN A 45 1.18 0.80 -1.61
N HIS A 46 -0.06 1.08 -2.02
CA HIS A 46 -0.57 2.44 -2.14
C HIS A 46 -1.14 2.94 -0.80
N VAL A 47 -0.30 2.93 0.22
CA VAL A 47 -0.63 3.34 1.60
C VAL A 47 -0.06 4.71 1.87
N LEU A 48 -0.91 5.57 2.43
CA LEU A 48 -0.51 6.90 2.87
C LEU A 48 0.15 6.81 4.25
N MET A 49 1.36 7.31 4.36
CA MET A 49 2.18 7.31 5.57
C MET A 49 2.44 8.73 6.06
N ASP A 50 2.55 8.90 7.36
CA ASP A 50 3.05 10.13 7.96
C ASP A 50 4.59 10.20 7.90
N ILE A 51 5.16 11.32 8.30
CA ILE A 51 6.62 11.53 8.25
C ILE A 51 7.39 10.56 9.15
N ARG A 52 6.79 10.09 10.24
CA ARG A 52 7.43 9.14 11.16
C ARG A 52 7.43 7.74 10.57
N GLU A 53 6.32 7.32 10.00
CA GLU A 53 6.17 6.04 9.30
C GLU A 53 7.10 5.99 8.08
N ALA A 54 7.13 7.07 7.28
CA ALA A 54 8.03 7.20 6.14
C ALA A 54 9.51 7.16 6.57
N SER A 55 9.86 7.83 7.68
CA SER A 55 11.20 7.82 8.27
C SER A 55 11.65 6.41 8.65
N ALA A 56 10.79 5.66 9.33
CA ALA A 56 11.03 4.27 9.67
C ALA A 56 11.16 3.38 8.42
N PHE A 57 10.31 3.60 7.44
CA PHE A 57 10.28 2.83 6.19
C PHE A 57 11.56 3.02 5.36
N VAL A 58 11.99 4.26 5.14
CA VAL A 58 13.22 4.56 4.37
C VAL A 58 14.49 4.47 5.23
N ARG A 59 14.38 4.18 6.52
CA ARG A 59 15.49 4.10 7.49
C ARG A 59 16.34 5.37 7.52
N LYS A 60 15.71 6.53 7.45
CA LYS A 60 16.34 7.84 7.55
C LYS A 60 15.73 8.62 8.71
N LYS A 61 16.47 9.55 9.27
CA LYS A 61 15.96 10.42 10.34
C LYS A 61 14.87 11.34 9.80
N VAL A 62 13.89 11.69 10.65
CA VAL A 62 12.83 12.64 10.32
C VAL A 62 13.39 13.98 9.83
N SER A 63 14.49 14.46 10.45
CA SER A 63 15.17 15.67 10.01
C SER A 63 15.71 15.59 8.59
N SER A 64 16.21 14.42 8.17
CA SER A 64 16.66 14.18 6.78
C SER A 64 15.50 14.22 5.80
N LEU A 65 14.33 13.67 6.19
CA LEU A 65 13.12 13.75 5.36
C LEU A 65 12.64 15.19 5.17
N TYR A 66 12.70 16.01 6.23
CA TYR A 66 12.40 17.44 6.08
C TYR A 66 13.36 18.15 5.14
N ALA A 67 14.65 17.84 5.17
CA ALA A 67 15.61 18.37 4.21
C ALA A 67 15.28 17.94 2.78
N TYR A 68 15.01 16.65 2.56
CA TYR A 68 14.64 16.13 1.22
C TYR A 68 13.34 16.73 0.69
N THR A 69 12.33 16.94 1.54
CA THR A 69 11.09 17.59 1.12
C THR A 69 11.29 19.08 0.80
N SER A 70 12.14 19.77 1.56
CA SER A 70 12.51 21.16 1.31
C SER A 70 13.23 21.32 -0.03
N GLU A 71 14.09 20.38 -0.38
CA GLU A 71 14.82 20.33 -1.66
C GLU A 71 14.00 19.71 -2.79
N ARG A 72 12.77 19.23 -2.52
CA ARG A 72 11.90 18.49 -3.46
C ARG A 72 12.57 17.25 -4.08
N ARG A 73 13.43 16.59 -3.32
CA ARG A 73 14.18 15.41 -3.76
C ARG A 73 13.47 14.08 -3.46
N ILE A 74 12.34 14.13 -2.77
CA ILE A 74 11.52 12.98 -2.38
C ILE A 74 10.07 13.28 -2.71
N PRO A 75 9.27 12.31 -3.18
CA PRO A 75 7.85 12.51 -3.39
C PRO A 75 7.14 12.75 -2.05
N PHE A 76 6.39 13.83 -1.93
CA PHE A 76 5.64 14.17 -0.74
C PHE A 76 4.38 14.96 -1.04
N TYR A 77 3.43 14.90 -0.13
CA TYR A 77 2.19 15.66 -0.16
C TYR A 77 2.09 16.47 1.13
N LYS A 78 1.58 17.68 1.05
CA LYS A 78 1.44 18.56 2.20
C LYS A 78 -0.02 18.92 2.42
N ARG A 79 -0.50 18.72 3.64
CA ARG A 79 -1.79 19.23 4.08
C ARG A 79 -1.63 20.00 5.39
N GLY A 80 -1.83 21.31 5.31
CA GLY A 80 -1.55 22.19 6.44
C GLY A 80 -0.08 22.12 6.84
N ASN A 81 0.18 21.72 8.06
CA ASN A 81 1.55 21.56 8.61
C ASN A 81 2.06 20.11 8.57
N THR A 82 1.28 19.18 8.04
CA THR A 82 1.62 17.76 8.03
C THR A 82 2.09 17.33 6.66
N LEU A 83 3.16 16.55 6.62
CA LEU A 83 3.69 15.90 5.43
C LEU A 83 3.21 14.45 5.37
N TYR A 84 2.87 14.02 4.17
CA TYR A 84 2.42 12.67 3.86
C TYR A 84 3.21 12.10 2.69
N PHE A 85 3.33 10.79 2.66
CA PHE A 85 4.08 10.05 1.66
C PHE A 85 3.31 8.81 1.26
N PHE A 86 3.33 8.45 -0.02
CA PHE A 86 2.84 7.16 -0.47
C PHE A 86 3.96 6.13 -0.47
N LYS A 87 3.69 4.95 0.07
CA LYS A 87 4.66 3.85 0.18
C LYS A 87 5.22 3.42 -1.18
N ASP A 88 4.36 3.28 -2.19
CA ASP A 88 4.75 2.90 -3.55
C ASP A 88 5.66 3.93 -4.21
N GLN A 89 5.41 5.23 -3.99
CA GLN A 89 6.27 6.30 -4.48
C GLN A 89 7.62 6.32 -3.75
N LEU A 90 7.64 6.03 -2.45
CA LEU A 90 8.88 5.89 -1.71
C LEU A 90 9.70 4.68 -2.18
N ILE A 91 9.06 3.57 -2.54
CA ILE A 91 9.74 2.41 -3.13
C ILE A 91 10.42 2.81 -4.44
N LYS A 92 9.70 3.46 -5.37
CA LYS A 92 10.25 3.96 -6.63
C LYS A 92 11.41 4.93 -6.42
N TRP A 93 11.30 5.80 -5.41
CA TRP A 93 12.36 6.72 -5.04
C TRP A 93 13.61 5.99 -4.53
N ILE A 94 13.46 4.94 -3.71
CA ILE A 94 14.57 4.11 -3.23
C ILE A 94 15.21 3.37 -4.39
N GLU A 95 14.42 2.79 -5.29
CA GLU A 95 14.89 2.08 -6.48
C GLU A 95 15.67 3.00 -7.42
N ALA A 96 15.29 4.27 -7.51
CA ALA A 96 16.02 5.31 -8.26
C ALA A 96 17.29 5.81 -7.55
N GLY A 97 17.69 5.18 -6.44
CA GLY A 97 18.91 5.54 -5.69
C GLY A 97 18.72 6.62 -4.64
N GLY A 98 17.49 6.95 -4.27
CA GLY A 98 17.18 7.91 -3.20
C GLY A 98 17.45 9.37 -3.59
N SER A 99 17.47 9.65 -4.87
CA SER A 99 17.60 11.01 -5.40
C SER A 99 16.91 11.08 -6.76
N TRP A 100 16.19 12.16 -6.99
CA TRP A 100 15.65 12.46 -8.32
C TRP A 100 16.42 13.61 -8.94
N ASP A 101 16.74 13.49 -10.22
CA ASP A 101 17.49 14.51 -10.97
C ASP A 101 16.72 15.81 -11.15
N LYS A 102 15.40 15.75 -11.02
CA LYS A 102 14.49 16.90 -11.10
C LYS A 102 13.73 17.06 -9.80
N PRO A 103 13.42 18.31 -9.40
CA PRO A 103 12.54 18.55 -8.26
C PRO A 103 11.20 17.84 -8.45
N TYR A 104 10.73 17.17 -7.41
CA TYR A 104 9.42 16.52 -7.44
C TYR A 104 8.30 17.55 -7.51
N GLU A 105 7.42 17.36 -8.47
CA GLU A 105 6.16 18.09 -8.59
C GLU A 105 5.03 17.07 -8.73
N SER A 106 4.09 17.08 -7.80
CA SER A 106 2.92 16.20 -7.86
C SER A 106 2.01 16.63 -9.01
N THR A 107 1.51 15.66 -9.77
CA THR A 107 0.51 15.90 -10.80
C THR A 107 -0.86 16.17 -10.17
N GLN A 108 -1.81 16.73 -10.96
CA GLN A 108 -3.17 16.95 -10.47
C GLN A 108 -3.88 15.64 -10.11
N GLU A 109 -3.60 14.57 -10.85
CA GLU A 109 -4.14 13.23 -10.58
C GLU A 109 -3.62 12.68 -9.24
N GLU A 110 -2.32 12.78 -8.99
CA GLU A 110 -1.71 12.38 -7.73
C GLU A 110 -2.24 13.18 -6.54
N GLN A 111 -2.51 14.46 -6.74
CA GLN A 111 -3.10 15.29 -5.69
C GLN A 111 -4.56 14.93 -5.40
N ALA A 112 -5.35 14.62 -6.43
CA ALA A 112 -6.72 14.16 -6.27
C ALA A 112 -6.79 12.81 -5.55
N ASP A 113 -5.88 11.91 -5.88
CA ASP A 113 -5.75 10.61 -5.22
C ASP A 113 -5.34 10.76 -3.74
N PHE A 114 -4.39 11.62 -3.45
CA PHE A 114 -4.01 11.97 -2.08
C PHE A 114 -5.21 12.49 -1.25
N GLU A 115 -5.99 13.40 -1.80
CA GLU A 115 -7.19 13.94 -1.14
C GLU A 115 -8.22 12.84 -0.85
N ALA A 116 -8.42 11.91 -1.80
CA ALA A 116 -9.33 10.78 -1.61
C ALA A 116 -8.86 9.84 -0.48
N HIS A 117 -7.58 9.50 -0.44
CA HIS A 117 -7.00 8.68 0.63
C HIS A 117 -7.06 9.35 1.98
N LEU A 118 -6.80 10.65 2.03
CA LEU A 118 -6.90 11.43 3.26
C LEU A 118 -8.33 11.45 3.82
N ALA A 119 -9.32 11.58 2.94
CA ALA A 119 -10.73 11.53 3.33
C ALA A 119 -11.13 10.15 3.90
N MET A 120 -10.60 9.07 3.33
CA MET A 120 -10.80 7.71 3.86
C MET A 120 -10.20 7.53 5.26
N LEU A 121 -8.98 8.02 5.48
CA LEU A 121 -8.32 7.98 6.79
C LEU A 121 -9.08 8.77 7.85
N GLN A 122 -9.64 9.91 7.49
CA GLN A 122 -10.45 10.71 8.41
C GLN A 122 -11.76 10.02 8.80
N LYS A 123 -12.43 9.34 7.85
CA LYS A 123 -13.61 8.52 8.14
C LYS A 123 -13.28 7.35 9.07
N SER A 124 -12.16 6.69 8.84
CA SER A 124 -11.71 5.57 9.69
C SER A 124 -11.41 6.00 11.13
N LYS A 125 -10.79 7.15 11.33
CA LYS A 125 -10.54 7.71 12.67
C LYS A 125 -11.81 8.11 13.40
N LYS A 126 -12.85 8.57 12.68
CA LYS A 126 -14.13 8.98 13.28
C LYS A 126 -14.98 7.80 13.72
N ASN A 127 -14.80 6.63 13.11
CA ASN A 127 -15.51 5.39 13.43
C ASN A 127 -14.81 4.51 14.48
N LYS A 128 -13.65 4.92 15.00
CA LYS A 128 -13.02 4.20 16.09
C LYS A 128 -13.80 4.53 17.38
N PRO A 129 -14.49 3.56 18.03
CA PRO A 129 -15.11 3.82 19.29
C PRO A 129 -14.04 4.34 20.25
N SER A 130 -14.33 5.42 20.93
CA SER A 130 -13.49 5.95 21.99
C SER A 130 -13.39 4.91 23.09
N SER A 131 -12.46 3.99 22.94
CA SER A 131 -12.23 2.95 23.89
C SER A 131 -11.45 3.52 25.05
N ILE A 132 -12.13 3.51 26.19
CA ILE A 132 -11.58 3.37 27.52
C ILE A 132 -10.89 4.64 28.01
N LYS A 133 -11.70 5.48 28.64
CA LYS A 133 -11.25 6.23 29.81
C LYS A 133 -10.63 5.19 30.76
N ARG A 134 -9.32 5.18 30.87
CA ARG A 134 -8.69 4.54 32.03
C ARG A 134 -9.17 5.32 33.21
N ASP A 135 -10.05 4.71 33.96
CA ASP A 135 -10.42 5.17 35.28
C ASP A 135 -9.13 5.26 36.10
N LYS A 136 -8.76 6.47 36.38
CA LYS A 136 -7.58 6.84 37.14
C LYS A 136 -7.88 6.80 38.64
N ASP A 137 -8.76 5.90 39.04
CA ASP A 137 -9.19 5.72 40.43
C ASP A 137 -9.06 4.25 40.86
N GLU A 138 -7.92 3.65 40.58
CA GLU A 138 -7.48 2.56 41.43
C GLU A 138 -6.46 3.10 42.40
N ARG A 139 -6.96 3.84 43.36
CA ARG A 139 -6.26 4.15 44.59
C ARG A 139 -6.09 2.84 45.35
N LEU A 140 -4.86 2.32 45.33
CA LEU A 140 -4.47 1.18 46.17
C LEU A 140 -4.88 1.46 47.59
N PRO A 141 -5.55 0.52 48.27
CA PRO A 141 -5.83 0.66 49.70
C PRO A 141 -4.49 0.63 50.42
N ASN A 142 -4.33 1.66 51.18
CA ASN A 142 -3.37 1.96 52.21
C ASN A 142 -2.49 0.82 52.72
N GLY A 143 -1.17 1.06 52.66
CA GLY A 143 -0.34 1.19 53.83
C GLY A 143 -0.37 0.01 54.81
N GLU A 144 0.30 -1.05 54.47
CA GLU A 144 0.89 -1.85 55.54
C GLU A 144 2.28 -1.30 55.82
N GLU A 145 2.36 -0.57 56.90
CA GLU A 145 3.60 -0.21 57.56
C GLU A 145 4.33 -1.50 57.88
N TRP A 146 5.44 -1.69 57.26
CA TRP A 146 6.40 -2.69 57.72
C TRP A 146 7.10 -2.14 58.92
N HIS A 147 6.64 -2.58 60.09
CA HIS A 147 7.39 -2.43 61.32
C HIS A 147 8.56 -3.39 61.26
N ASP A 148 9.77 -2.81 61.15
CA ASP A 148 11.00 -3.52 61.49
C ASP A 148 10.91 -3.85 62.97
N GLY A 149 10.56 -5.09 63.27
CA GLY A 149 10.75 -5.67 64.59
C GLY A 149 12.18 -6.20 64.69
N GLN A 150 12.86 -5.68 65.64
CA GLN A 150 14.17 -6.12 66.09
C GLN A 150 14.21 -7.64 66.35
#